data_194900f4c9ab91df76341035655a7ade
#
_entry.id   194900f4c9ab91df76341035655a7ade
#
_cell.length_a   1.000
_cell.length_b   1.000
_cell.length_c   1.000
_cell.angle_alpha   90.00
_cell.angle_beta   90.00
_cell.angle_gamma   90.00
#
_symmetry.space_group_name_H-M   'P 1'
#
loop_
_entity.id
_entity.type
_entity.pdbx_description
1 polymer ?
#
loop_
_entity_poly.entity_id
_entity_poly.type
_entity_poly.pdbx_seq_one_letter_code
_entity_poly.pdbx_strand_id
1 'polypeptide(L)'
;CLLSRGLGDVYKRQVSFIRAMKDKVNISLAHTNAGYDKAMEAFQAGANHAVHLYNAMPAFTHRAPGVVGAVCDSEHVDVELICDGVHIHPSMVRATFKMMGADRMILISDSMRATGMPDGQYTLGGLDVKVVGKLATLVSDGAIAGSATNLMDCMRTVVKEMGLPLETAV
;
A
#
# COMPACT_ATOMS: atom_id res chain seq x y z
N CYS A 1 -9.01 5.37 9.72
CA CYS A 1 -8.10 5.69 8.60
C CYS A 1 -8.10 7.20 8.35
N LEU A 2 -7.05 7.89 8.74
CA LEU A 2 -6.87 9.30 8.43
C LEU A 2 -6.27 9.42 7.02
N LEU A 3 -7.15 9.49 6.05
CA LEU A 3 -6.81 9.77 4.67
C LEU A 3 -6.47 11.26 4.53
N SER A 4 -5.21 11.62 4.48
CA SER A 4 -4.82 12.91 3.92
C SER A 4 -4.59 12.78 2.43
N ARG A 5 -5.63 12.94 1.62
CA ARG A 5 -5.46 13.14 0.18
C ARG A 5 -4.72 14.46 -0.04
N GLY A 6 -3.47 14.38 -0.47
CA GLY A 6 -2.80 15.48 -1.15
C GLY A 6 -2.22 16.61 -0.29
N LEU A 7 -2.01 16.42 0.99
CA LEU A 7 -1.23 17.36 1.80
C LEU A 7 0.05 16.67 2.26
N GLY A 8 1.06 16.80 1.45
CA GLY A 8 2.32 16.10 1.49
C GLY A 8 3.27 16.45 2.62
N ASP A 9 2.78 16.61 3.83
CA ASP A 9 3.66 16.72 4.99
C ASP A 9 2.98 16.14 6.23
N VAL A 10 3.72 15.30 6.95
CA VAL A 10 3.39 14.96 8.34
C VAL A 10 3.56 16.25 9.15
N TYR A 11 2.50 17.04 9.25
CA TYR A 11 2.52 18.28 10.03
C TYR A 11 2.74 17.96 11.52
N LYS A 12 3.29 18.91 12.27
CA LYS A 12 3.49 18.81 13.74
C LYS A 12 2.23 18.31 14.47
N ARG A 13 1.01 18.63 13.95
CA ARG A 13 -0.26 18.17 14.50
C ARG A 13 -0.50 16.67 14.27
N GLN A 14 -0.02 16.08 13.16
CA GLN A 14 -0.19 14.65 12.89
C GLN A 14 0.69 13.82 13.83
N VAL A 15 1.94 14.21 14.04
CA VAL A 15 2.83 13.53 15.01
C VAL A 15 2.27 13.63 16.44
N SER A 16 1.73 14.77 16.84
CA SER A 16 1.08 14.94 18.13
C SER A 16 -0.18 14.05 18.26
N PHE A 17 -0.95 13.92 17.19
CA PHE A 17 -2.09 13.00 17.13
C PHE A 17 -1.64 11.54 17.27
N ILE A 18 -0.61 11.13 16.54
CA ILE A 18 -0.06 9.76 16.63
C ILE A 18 0.32 9.45 18.08
N ARG A 19 1.09 10.32 18.73
CA ARG A 19 1.48 10.15 20.13
C ARG A 19 0.29 10.04 21.09
N ALA A 20 -0.78 10.81 20.86
CA ALA A 20 -1.96 10.79 21.70
C ALA A 20 -2.85 9.56 21.51
N MET A 21 -2.77 8.90 20.34
CA MET A 21 -3.68 7.83 19.94
C MET A 21 -3.03 6.45 19.87
N LYS A 22 -1.70 6.34 19.87
CA LYS A 22 -0.95 5.09 19.66
C LYS A 22 -1.35 3.93 20.58
N ASP A 23 -1.77 4.24 21.82
CA ASP A 23 -2.17 3.23 22.80
C ASP A 23 -3.67 2.89 22.74
N LYS A 24 -4.42 3.53 21.82
CA LYS A 24 -5.85 3.37 21.67
C LYS A 24 -6.25 2.71 20.35
N VAL A 25 -5.50 2.97 19.28
CA VAL A 25 -5.76 2.47 17.92
C VAL A 25 -4.46 2.26 17.17
N ASN A 26 -4.47 1.32 16.21
CA ASN A 26 -3.38 1.20 15.25
C ASN A 26 -3.41 2.39 14.29
N ILE A 27 -2.25 2.98 14.03
CA ILE A 27 -2.13 4.16 13.18
C ILE A 27 -1.31 3.81 11.96
N SER A 28 -1.92 4.03 10.80
CA SER A 28 -1.33 3.70 9.51
C SER A 28 -0.88 4.95 8.75
N LEU A 29 0.25 4.84 8.04
CA LEU A 29 0.65 5.79 7.00
C LEU A 29 0.11 5.33 5.65
N ALA A 30 -0.62 6.22 4.97
CA ALA A 30 -1.23 5.98 3.66
C ALA A 30 -1.23 7.25 2.82
N HIS A 31 -1.16 7.12 1.47
CA HIS A 31 -1.32 8.25 0.54
C HIS A 31 -0.50 9.49 0.95
N THR A 32 0.77 9.32 1.22
CA THR A 32 1.63 10.37 1.76
C THR A 32 2.81 10.67 0.85
N ASN A 33 3.19 11.94 0.75
CA ASN A 33 4.43 12.40 0.12
C ASN A 33 5.58 12.54 1.13
N ALA A 34 5.47 11.94 2.31
CA ALA A 34 6.51 12.03 3.34
C ALA A 34 7.84 11.46 2.82
N GLY A 35 8.91 12.19 3.02
CA GLY A 35 10.27 11.69 2.88
C GLY A 35 10.64 10.77 4.05
N TYR A 36 11.83 10.18 3.97
CA TYR A 36 12.33 9.21 4.96
C TYR A 36 12.26 9.75 6.40
N ASP A 37 12.83 10.93 6.68
CA ASP A 37 12.89 11.48 8.04
C ASP A 37 11.49 11.70 8.66
N LYS A 38 10.54 12.15 7.82
CA LYS A 38 9.17 12.39 8.28
C LYS A 38 8.41 11.11 8.55
N ALA A 39 8.61 10.08 7.73
CA ALA A 39 8.04 8.76 7.96
C ALA A 39 8.64 8.14 9.24
N MET A 40 9.96 8.23 9.45
CA MET A 40 10.62 7.80 10.67
C MET A 40 10.08 8.52 11.92
N GLU A 41 9.87 9.83 11.85
CA GLU A 41 9.26 10.59 12.95
C GLU A 41 7.87 10.07 13.31
N ALA A 42 7.06 9.71 12.30
CA ALA A 42 5.73 9.16 12.51
C ALA A 42 5.78 7.74 13.14
N PHE A 43 6.67 6.86 12.65
CA PHE A 43 6.84 5.51 13.20
C PHE A 43 7.39 5.56 14.63
N GLN A 44 8.38 6.40 14.91
CA GLN A 44 8.89 6.64 16.27
C GLN A 44 7.84 7.25 17.21
N ALA A 45 6.88 8.01 16.67
CA ALA A 45 5.78 8.56 17.45
C ALA A 45 4.72 7.50 17.81
N GLY A 46 4.71 6.36 17.13
CA GLY A 46 3.83 5.23 17.40
C GLY A 46 2.91 4.82 16.25
N ALA A 47 3.11 5.32 15.03
CA ALA A 47 2.50 4.70 13.85
C ALA A 47 3.14 3.32 13.64
N ASN A 48 2.32 2.32 13.37
CA ASN A 48 2.76 0.92 13.34
C ASN A 48 2.33 0.16 12.08
N HIS A 49 1.88 0.89 11.04
CA HIS A 49 1.34 0.27 9.85
C HIS A 49 1.56 1.13 8.60
N ALA A 50 1.90 0.51 7.47
CA ALA A 50 2.03 1.15 6.16
C ALA A 50 1.03 0.53 5.19
N VAL A 51 0.07 1.34 4.71
CA VAL A 51 -1.01 0.89 3.82
C VAL A 51 -0.51 0.84 2.39
N HIS A 52 -0.87 -0.23 1.65
CA HIS A 52 -0.56 -0.47 0.23
C HIS A 52 0.78 0.12 -0.22
N LEU A 53 1.85 -0.30 0.45
CA LEU A 53 3.21 0.22 0.25
C LEU A 53 3.54 0.42 -1.25
N TYR A 54 4.29 1.46 -1.58
CA TYR A 54 4.58 2.01 -2.91
C TYR A 54 3.46 2.82 -3.55
N ASN A 55 2.19 2.46 -3.34
CA ASN A 55 1.05 3.09 -4.02
C ASN A 55 0.70 4.42 -3.37
N ALA A 56 0.51 5.47 -4.18
CA ALA A 56 0.27 6.84 -3.71
C ALA A 56 1.33 7.35 -2.71
N MET A 57 2.59 6.96 -2.93
CA MET A 57 3.79 7.36 -2.18
C MET A 57 4.90 7.76 -3.14
N PRO A 58 5.91 8.57 -2.71
CA PRO A 58 7.11 8.82 -3.48
C PRO A 58 7.85 7.54 -3.83
N ALA A 59 8.48 7.51 -5.00
CA ALA A 59 9.25 6.35 -5.45
C ALA A 59 10.41 6.03 -4.50
N PHE A 60 10.61 4.73 -4.24
CA PHE A 60 11.77 4.23 -3.51
C PHE A 60 13.02 4.34 -4.36
N THR A 61 13.93 5.23 -4.01
CA THR A 61 15.19 5.41 -4.73
C THR A 61 16.39 5.36 -3.78
N HIS A 62 17.58 5.10 -4.34
CA HIS A 62 18.81 4.97 -3.56
C HIS A 62 19.28 6.26 -2.84
N ARG A 63 18.74 7.42 -3.18
CA ARG A 63 19.02 8.72 -2.53
C ARG A 63 17.83 9.34 -1.83
N ALA A 64 16.62 8.87 -2.12
CA ALA A 64 15.38 9.30 -1.50
C ALA A 64 14.52 8.05 -1.20
N PRO A 65 14.82 7.34 -0.10
CA PRO A 65 14.16 6.08 0.20
C PRO A 65 12.70 6.23 0.67
N GLY A 66 12.28 7.43 1.04
CA GLY A 66 10.90 7.73 1.38
C GLY A 66 10.31 6.85 2.48
N VAL A 67 9.01 6.64 2.41
CA VAL A 67 8.29 5.78 3.37
C VAL A 67 8.78 4.34 3.31
N VAL A 68 9.12 3.83 2.13
CA VAL A 68 9.59 2.44 1.96
C VAL A 68 10.87 2.19 2.75
N GLY A 69 11.86 3.10 2.65
CA GLY A 69 13.08 3.00 3.44
C GLY A 69 12.83 3.13 4.94
N ALA A 70 11.94 4.04 5.35
CA ALA A 70 11.58 4.19 6.76
C ALA A 70 10.91 2.94 7.33
N VAL A 71 10.09 2.25 6.55
CA VAL A 71 9.50 0.95 6.92
C VAL A 71 10.57 -0.13 7.06
N CYS A 72 11.57 -0.16 6.15
CA CYS A 72 12.70 -1.10 6.28
C CYS A 72 13.41 -0.98 7.64
N ASP A 73 13.61 0.26 8.09
CA ASP A 73 14.34 0.57 9.31
C ASP A 73 13.45 0.58 10.58
N SER A 74 12.15 0.25 10.43
CA SER A 74 11.16 0.23 11.53
C SER A 74 10.56 -1.16 11.67
N GLU A 75 11.20 -2.06 12.43
CA GLU A 75 10.83 -3.48 12.56
C GLU A 75 9.42 -3.70 13.15
N HIS A 76 8.89 -2.73 13.90
CA HIS A 76 7.55 -2.79 14.52
C HIS A 76 6.42 -2.38 13.57
N VAL A 77 6.71 -2.06 12.31
CA VAL A 77 5.73 -1.57 11.34
C VAL A 77 5.28 -2.71 10.43
N ASP A 78 3.98 -3.01 10.45
CA ASP A 78 3.36 -3.94 9.52
C ASP A 78 3.15 -3.30 8.14
N VAL A 79 3.17 -4.11 7.10
CA VAL A 79 3.25 -3.66 5.71
C VAL A 79 2.18 -4.30 4.85
N GLU A 80 1.26 -3.51 4.33
CA GLU A 80 0.32 -3.97 3.33
C GLU A 80 0.92 -3.93 1.92
N LEU A 81 0.69 -4.99 1.15
CA LEU A 81 1.02 -5.06 -0.28
C LEU A 81 -0.17 -5.48 -1.11
N ILE A 82 -0.44 -4.75 -2.20
CA ILE A 82 -1.38 -5.15 -3.24
C ILE A 82 -0.66 -6.15 -4.15
N CYS A 83 -1.01 -7.42 -4.06
CA CYS A 83 -0.32 -8.49 -4.75
C CYS A 83 -1.13 -9.05 -5.94
N ASP A 84 -1.81 -8.20 -6.68
CA ASP A 84 -2.65 -8.57 -7.83
C ASP A 84 -1.87 -8.82 -9.13
N GLY A 85 -0.57 -8.50 -9.14
CA GLY A 85 0.31 -8.57 -10.32
C GLY A 85 0.18 -7.37 -11.27
N VAL A 86 -0.63 -6.36 -10.92
CA VAL A 86 -0.87 -5.13 -11.68
C VAL A 86 -0.23 -3.93 -11.01
N HIS A 87 -0.51 -3.71 -9.71
CA HIS A 87 -0.01 -2.56 -8.95
C HIS A 87 1.49 -2.60 -8.71
N ILE A 88 2.03 -3.79 -8.44
CA ILE A 88 3.44 -3.98 -8.10
C ILE A 88 4.00 -5.11 -8.96
N HIS A 89 5.14 -4.84 -9.61
CA HIS A 89 5.82 -5.85 -10.41
C HIS A 89 6.22 -7.06 -9.52
N PRO A 90 6.04 -8.31 -9.98
CA PRO A 90 6.33 -9.51 -9.19
C PRO A 90 7.73 -9.56 -8.57
N SER A 91 8.76 -9.05 -9.26
CA SER A 91 10.12 -8.98 -8.68
C SER A 91 10.21 -8.02 -7.50
N MET A 92 9.43 -6.92 -7.52
CA MET A 92 9.39 -5.96 -6.40
C MET A 92 8.65 -6.55 -5.20
N VAL A 93 7.58 -7.32 -5.42
CA VAL A 93 6.93 -8.06 -4.32
C VAL A 93 7.93 -9.00 -3.65
N ARG A 94 8.65 -9.84 -4.44
CA ARG A 94 9.70 -10.72 -3.87
C ARG A 94 10.83 -9.98 -3.16
N ALA A 95 11.25 -8.83 -3.71
CA ALA A 95 12.26 -7.98 -3.07
C ALA A 95 11.76 -7.43 -1.73
N THR A 96 10.50 -6.99 -1.68
CA THR A 96 9.89 -6.45 -0.46
C THR A 96 9.81 -7.51 0.64
N PHE A 97 9.37 -8.73 0.31
CA PHE A 97 9.40 -9.85 1.28
C PHE A 97 10.80 -10.13 1.82
N LYS A 98 11.84 -10.03 0.97
CA LYS A 98 13.23 -10.19 1.41
C LYS A 98 13.74 -9.05 2.29
N MET A 99 13.31 -7.81 2.03
CA MET A 99 13.71 -6.64 2.81
C MET A 99 13.00 -6.54 4.15
N MET A 100 11.70 -6.84 4.17
CA MET A 100 10.83 -6.61 5.33
C MET A 100 10.67 -7.86 6.22
N GLY A 101 10.88 -9.06 5.67
CA GLY A 101 10.50 -10.34 6.30
C GLY A 101 9.01 -10.65 6.11
N ALA A 102 8.67 -11.94 6.12
CA ALA A 102 7.29 -12.39 5.90
C ALA A 102 6.38 -12.04 7.07
N ASP A 103 6.90 -12.05 8.30
CA ASP A 103 6.12 -11.89 9.54
C ASP A 103 5.44 -10.51 9.67
N ARG A 104 5.90 -9.52 8.92
CA ARG A 104 5.33 -8.16 8.89
C ARG A 104 4.47 -7.86 7.66
N MET A 105 4.38 -8.83 6.73
CA MET A 105 3.70 -8.59 5.46
C MET A 105 2.22 -8.95 5.56
N ILE A 106 1.36 -8.08 5.05
CA ILE A 106 -0.08 -8.27 4.97
C ILE A 106 -0.49 -8.17 3.50
N LEU A 107 -0.99 -9.26 2.95
CA LEU A 107 -1.56 -9.25 1.61
C LEU A 107 -2.91 -8.53 1.62
N ILE A 108 -3.05 -7.58 0.74
CA ILE A 108 -4.33 -6.89 0.51
C ILE A 108 -4.66 -6.90 -0.98
N SER A 109 -5.92 -6.70 -1.28
CA SER A 109 -6.39 -6.56 -2.67
C SER A 109 -6.67 -5.11 -3.06
N ASP A 110 -6.98 -4.26 -2.10
CA ASP A 110 -7.49 -2.90 -2.35
C ASP A 110 -8.64 -2.88 -3.36
N SER A 111 -9.53 -3.87 -3.22
CA SER A 111 -10.63 -4.15 -4.16
C SER A 111 -11.60 -2.97 -4.23
N MET A 112 -11.93 -2.59 -5.45
CA MET A 112 -13.00 -1.64 -5.71
C MET A 112 -14.33 -2.35 -6.01
N ARG A 113 -15.43 -1.57 -6.06
CA ARG A 113 -16.80 -2.12 -6.28
C ARG A 113 -16.99 -2.87 -7.60
N ALA A 114 -16.10 -2.72 -8.57
CA ALA A 114 -16.15 -3.46 -9.84
C ALA A 114 -15.40 -4.80 -9.80
N THR A 115 -14.85 -5.19 -8.66
CA THR A 115 -14.21 -6.50 -8.50
C THR A 115 -15.18 -7.64 -8.80
N GLY A 116 -14.80 -8.51 -9.71
CA GLY A 116 -15.66 -9.63 -10.17
C GLY A 116 -16.75 -9.23 -11.17
N MET A 117 -16.81 -7.99 -11.58
CA MET A 117 -17.70 -7.51 -12.63
C MET A 117 -17.07 -7.69 -14.02
N PRO A 118 -17.87 -7.73 -15.11
CA PRO A 118 -17.34 -7.75 -16.48
C PRO A 118 -16.51 -6.51 -16.81
N ASP A 119 -15.69 -6.60 -17.86
CA ASP A 119 -14.98 -5.43 -18.42
C ASP A 119 -15.99 -4.32 -18.75
N GLY A 120 -15.64 -3.08 -18.38
CA GLY A 120 -16.58 -1.97 -18.57
C GLY A 120 -16.16 -0.68 -17.87
N GLN A 121 -17.09 0.27 -17.83
CA GLN A 121 -16.92 1.52 -17.10
C GLN A 121 -17.67 1.48 -15.77
N TYR A 122 -17.01 1.97 -14.73
CA TYR A 122 -17.50 2.00 -13.35
C TYR A 122 -17.14 3.33 -12.70
N THR A 123 -17.48 3.49 -11.43
CA THR A 123 -17.11 4.69 -10.66
C THR A 123 -16.40 4.31 -9.37
N LEU A 124 -15.40 5.08 -8.98
CA LEU A 124 -14.68 4.98 -7.71
C LEU A 124 -14.59 6.36 -7.07
N GLY A 125 -15.31 6.57 -5.96
CA GLY A 125 -15.30 7.86 -5.25
C GLY A 125 -15.75 9.06 -6.11
N GLY A 126 -16.65 8.84 -7.07
CA GLY A 126 -17.13 9.87 -8.00
C GLY A 126 -16.25 10.07 -9.24
N LEU A 127 -15.18 9.28 -9.40
CA LEU A 127 -14.31 9.29 -10.58
C LEU A 127 -14.70 8.14 -11.52
N ASP A 128 -14.68 8.39 -12.82
CA ASP A 128 -14.93 7.36 -13.82
C ASP A 128 -13.70 6.46 -13.98
N VAL A 129 -13.92 5.14 -13.92
CA VAL A 129 -12.90 4.10 -14.01
C VAL A 129 -13.25 3.14 -15.13
N LYS A 130 -12.27 2.77 -15.93
CA LYS A 130 -12.36 1.70 -16.94
C LYS A 130 -11.67 0.45 -16.40
N VAL A 131 -12.37 -0.69 -16.42
CA VAL A 131 -11.85 -2.01 -16.05
C VAL A 131 -11.67 -2.86 -17.31
N VAL A 132 -10.48 -3.44 -17.45
CA VAL A 132 -10.14 -4.43 -18.48
C VAL A 132 -9.34 -5.55 -17.80
N GLY A 133 -9.94 -6.72 -17.67
CA GLY A 133 -9.37 -7.84 -16.91
C GLY A 133 -9.11 -7.45 -15.44
N LYS A 134 -7.85 -7.54 -15.00
CA LYS A 134 -7.44 -7.14 -13.64
C LYS A 134 -7.11 -5.63 -13.52
N LEU A 135 -6.98 -4.93 -14.63
CA LEU A 135 -6.54 -3.52 -14.66
C LEU A 135 -7.73 -2.58 -14.54
N ALA A 136 -7.71 -1.73 -13.52
CA ALA A 136 -8.64 -0.62 -13.35
C ALA A 136 -7.89 0.71 -13.47
N THR A 137 -8.32 1.60 -14.37
CA THR A 137 -7.68 2.90 -14.61
C THR A 137 -8.69 4.03 -14.60
N LEU A 138 -8.28 5.20 -14.13
CA LEU A 138 -9.05 6.42 -14.28
C LEU A 138 -9.22 6.75 -15.76
N VAL A 139 -10.43 7.13 -16.16
CA VAL A 139 -10.71 7.56 -17.54
C VAL A 139 -10.03 8.90 -17.85
N SER A 140 -9.80 9.73 -16.84
CA SER A 140 -9.25 11.08 -16.99
C SER A 140 -7.77 11.13 -17.37
N ASP A 141 -6.94 10.25 -16.81
CA ASP A 141 -5.47 10.30 -16.92
C ASP A 141 -4.79 8.94 -17.08
N GLY A 142 -5.57 7.85 -17.02
CA GLY A 142 -5.06 6.49 -17.15
C GLY A 142 -4.34 5.96 -15.90
N ALA A 143 -4.34 6.71 -14.79
CA ALA A 143 -3.73 6.23 -13.54
C ALA A 143 -4.47 4.99 -13.01
N ILE A 144 -3.73 4.05 -12.41
CA ILE A 144 -4.33 2.89 -11.74
C ILE A 144 -5.18 3.38 -10.57
N ALA A 145 -6.40 2.87 -10.45
CA ALA A 145 -7.38 3.33 -9.47
C ALA A 145 -8.13 2.17 -8.82
N GLY A 146 -7.61 1.73 -7.69
CA GLY A 146 -8.11 0.56 -6.99
C GLY A 146 -7.86 -0.75 -7.76
N SER A 147 -8.21 -1.87 -7.16
CA SER A 147 -8.04 -3.19 -7.78
C SER A 147 -9.36 -3.79 -8.21
N ALA A 148 -9.36 -4.45 -9.37
CA ALA A 148 -10.45 -5.32 -9.81
C ALA A 148 -10.26 -6.79 -9.34
N THR A 149 -9.25 -7.05 -8.49
CA THR A 149 -8.86 -8.38 -8.01
C THR A 149 -9.28 -8.57 -6.56
N ASN A 150 -9.79 -9.74 -6.20
CA ASN A 150 -10.09 -10.08 -4.81
C ASN A 150 -8.86 -10.65 -4.08
N LEU A 151 -8.90 -10.73 -2.74
CA LEU A 151 -7.78 -11.16 -1.91
C LEU A 151 -7.34 -12.61 -2.21
N MET A 152 -8.27 -13.51 -2.49
CA MET A 152 -7.95 -14.89 -2.84
C MET A 152 -7.13 -14.97 -4.15
N ASP A 153 -7.43 -14.12 -5.12
CA ASP A 153 -6.66 -14.05 -6.37
C ASP A 153 -5.31 -13.38 -6.19
N CYS A 154 -5.18 -12.41 -5.28
CA CYS A 154 -3.88 -11.86 -4.85
C CYS A 154 -3.01 -12.98 -4.24
N MET A 155 -3.56 -13.76 -3.32
CA MET A 155 -2.86 -14.92 -2.73
C MET A 155 -2.43 -15.94 -3.80
N ARG A 156 -3.32 -16.29 -4.74
CA ARG A 156 -2.99 -17.19 -5.86
C ARG A 156 -1.86 -16.62 -6.74
N THR A 157 -1.88 -15.32 -7.00
CA THR A 157 -0.84 -14.62 -7.77
C THR A 157 0.51 -14.70 -7.05
N VAL A 158 0.54 -14.46 -5.74
CA VAL A 158 1.75 -14.57 -4.93
C VAL A 158 2.35 -15.98 -5.00
N VAL A 159 1.54 -17.01 -4.88
CA VAL A 159 2.00 -18.40 -4.90
C VAL A 159 2.39 -18.85 -6.32
N LYS A 160 1.51 -18.64 -7.31
CA LYS A 160 1.66 -19.22 -8.65
C LYS A 160 2.57 -18.41 -9.57
N GLU A 161 2.51 -17.08 -9.50
CA GLU A 161 3.23 -16.19 -10.41
C GLU A 161 4.48 -15.60 -9.77
N MET A 162 4.48 -15.42 -8.45
CA MET A 162 5.62 -14.84 -7.73
C MET A 162 6.50 -15.89 -7.04
N GLY A 163 6.01 -17.15 -6.91
CA GLY A 163 6.77 -18.29 -6.41
C GLY A 163 7.03 -18.27 -4.90
N LEU A 164 6.19 -17.56 -4.13
CA LEU A 164 6.26 -17.61 -2.67
C LEU A 164 5.52 -18.86 -2.14
N PRO A 165 5.98 -19.45 -1.02
CA PRO A 165 5.31 -20.57 -0.38
C PRO A 165 3.88 -20.22 0.04
N LEU A 166 2.98 -21.20 0.03
CA LEU A 166 1.58 -20.98 0.42
C LEU A 166 1.47 -20.52 1.87
N GLU A 167 2.26 -21.11 2.75
CA GLU A 167 2.32 -20.74 4.18
C GLU A 167 2.78 -19.29 4.42
N THR A 168 3.44 -18.68 3.46
CA THR A 168 3.83 -17.27 3.49
C THR A 168 2.73 -16.35 2.97
N ALA A 169 1.79 -16.89 2.19
CA ALA A 169 0.74 -16.12 1.52
C ALA A 169 -0.61 -16.15 2.25
N VAL A 170 -0.71 -16.85 3.39
CA VAL A 170 -1.96 -17.06 4.17
C VAL A 170 -2.01 -16.24 5.46
#